data_3510e2b313a454dfa4c25cc3865b83b6
#
_entry.id   3510e2b313a454dfa4c25cc3865b83b6
#
_cell.length_a   1.000
_cell.length_b   1.000
_cell.length_c   1.000
_cell.angle_alpha   90.00
_cell.angle_beta   90.00
_cell.angle_gamma   90.00
#
_symmetry.space_group_name_H-M   'P 1'
#
loop_
_entity.id
_entity.type
_entity.pdbx_description
1 polymer ?
#
loop_
_entity_poly.entity_id
_entity_poly.type
_entity_poly.pdbx_seq_one_letter_code
_entity_poly.pdbx_strand_id
1 'polypeptide(L)'
;MKKIILGKSGIEVSELCFGALPMGPLQKNIPPAKGAEIILRALNGGVNFIDTAELYQTYEPIRLALKKASSRPVIVSKSMALDYAGMRKAVEDGLTALEIDYIDIFHLHAARVPENENVFTKRSKAWQALLDCKKEGLIKATGISTHSVPTVRLAADVDEVDIVFPIINKNGTGILYGTVAEMEEAIRLCVARNKGIYFMKALGGGCLVKEYHEAVNYVRNISRVPIAMGMVSEKEVDYNLAYFKAKPNKIADLPELIIEEKCFQIVDFLCKDCGSCIEACPNQAIAKKTEEVKPKINPDLCLRCGYCVGYCPQFAIRMT
;
A
#
# COMPACT_ATOMS: atom_id res chain seq x y z
N MET A 1 8.11 -2.33 -20.20
CA MET A 1 7.46 -1.46 -19.21
C MET A 1 8.35 -0.26 -18.95
N LYS A 2 7.77 0.93 -18.78
CA LYS A 2 8.53 2.15 -18.47
C LYS A 2 9.20 2.03 -17.10
N LYS A 3 10.44 2.53 -17.00
CA LYS A 3 11.19 2.61 -15.75
C LYS A 3 11.22 4.05 -15.24
N ILE A 4 11.25 4.21 -13.93
CA ILE A 4 11.20 5.48 -13.22
C ILE A 4 12.22 5.42 -12.07
N ILE A 5 13.01 6.46 -11.91
CA ILE A 5 13.92 6.59 -10.77
C ILE A 5 13.17 7.27 -9.62
N LEU A 6 13.23 6.69 -8.44
CA LEU A 6 12.58 7.21 -7.23
C LEU A 6 13.43 8.30 -6.58
N GLY A 7 13.31 9.52 -7.09
CA GLY A 7 13.95 10.72 -6.56
C GLY A 7 15.43 10.52 -6.22
N LYS A 8 15.87 11.09 -5.11
CA LYS A 8 17.28 11.01 -4.65
C LYS A 8 17.75 9.61 -4.25
N SER A 9 16.85 8.65 -4.08
CA SER A 9 17.26 7.28 -3.74
C SER A 9 18.01 6.57 -4.87
N GLY A 10 17.85 7.00 -6.12
CA GLY A 10 18.45 6.38 -7.30
C GLY A 10 17.85 5.00 -7.66
N ILE A 11 16.87 4.50 -6.90
CA ILE A 11 16.26 3.19 -7.14
C ILE A 11 15.39 3.26 -8.39
N GLU A 12 15.68 2.42 -9.38
CA GLU A 12 14.93 2.34 -10.63
C GLU A 12 13.86 1.25 -10.57
N VAL A 13 12.60 1.64 -10.78
CA VAL A 13 11.43 0.77 -10.68
C VAL A 13 10.52 0.87 -11.90
N SER A 14 9.69 -0.15 -12.12
CA SER A 14 8.62 -0.11 -13.13
C SER A 14 7.50 0.84 -12.72
N GLU A 15 6.85 1.49 -13.71
CA GLU A 15 5.68 2.35 -13.48
C GLU A 15 4.53 1.60 -12.80
N LEU A 16 4.34 0.30 -13.10
CA LEU A 16 3.46 -0.58 -12.35
C LEU A 16 4.21 -1.20 -11.18
N CYS A 17 3.71 -0.99 -9.97
CA CYS A 17 4.12 -1.67 -8.75
C CYS A 17 3.10 -2.77 -8.41
N PHE A 18 3.57 -3.97 -8.10
CA PHE A 18 2.73 -5.06 -7.63
C PHE A 18 2.39 -4.86 -6.15
N GLY A 19 1.14 -4.51 -5.84
CA GLY A 19 0.64 -4.37 -4.48
C GLY A 19 0.16 -5.70 -3.91
N ALA A 20 0.84 -6.26 -2.92
CA ALA A 20 0.56 -7.59 -2.39
C ALA A 20 -0.59 -7.64 -1.36
N LEU A 21 -1.05 -6.50 -0.81
CA LEU A 21 -2.11 -6.47 0.21
C LEU A 21 -3.33 -7.34 -0.11
N PRO A 22 -3.91 -7.32 -1.34
CA PRO A 22 -5.15 -8.03 -1.60
C PRO A 22 -5.03 -9.55 -1.57
N MET A 23 -3.83 -10.11 -1.73
CA MET A 23 -3.63 -11.56 -1.72
C MET A 23 -3.49 -12.15 -0.32
N GLY A 24 -3.19 -11.31 0.68
CA GLY A 24 -3.02 -11.74 2.07
C GLY A 24 -4.33 -12.00 2.81
N PRO A 25 -4.22 -12.46 4.08
CA PRO A 25 -5.37 -12.84 4.91
C PRO A 25 -6.28 -11.67 5.28
N LEU A 26 -5.84 -10.42 5.10
CA LEU A 26 -6.69 -9.25 5.28
C LEU A 26 -7.77 -9.11 4.19
N GLN A 27 -7.60 -9.79 3.04
CA GLN A 27 -8.54 -9.76 1.93
C GLN A 27 -8.82 -11.18 1.37
N LYS A 28 -8.31 -11.52 0.18
CA LYS A 28 -8.64 -12.78 -0.52
C LYS A 28 -8.01 -14.04 0.10
N ASN A 29 -6.99 -13.90 0.93
CA ASN A 29 -6.27 -15.01 1.58
C ASN A 29 -5.89 -16.13 0.58
N ILE A 30 -5.19 -15.73 -0.47
CA ILE A 30 -4.79 -16.65 -1.56
C ILE A 30 -3.70 -17.61 -1.03
N PRO A 31 -3.77 -18.91 -1.34
CA PRO A 31 -2.72 -19.84 -0.99
C PRO A 31 -1.34 -19.36 -1.47
N PRO A 32 -0.27 -19.43 -0.65
CA PRO A 32 1.03 -18.85 -0.98
C PRO A 32 1.61 -19.30 -2.32
N ALA A 33 1.46 -20.57 -2.67
CA ALA A 33 1.92 -21.10 -3.96
C ALA A 33 1.22 -20.41 -5.14
N LYS A 34 -0.11 -20.21 -5.05
CA LYS A 34 -0.88 -19.50 -6.09
C LYS A 34 -0.54 -18.01 -6.13
N GLY A 35 -0.35 -17.39 -4.97
CA GLY A 35 0.14 -16.01 -4.87
C GLY A 35 1.49 -15.83 -5.57
N ALA A 36 2.40 -16.79 -5.40
CA ALA A 36 3.71 -16.78 -6.05
C ALA A 36 3.61 -16.86 -7.59
N GLU A 37 2.69 -17.67 -8.14
CA GLU A 37 2.45 -17.75 -9.59
C GLU A 37 1.98 -16.40 -10.15
N ILE A 38 1.05 -15.74 -9.46
CA ILE A 38 0.53 -14.43 -9.84
C ILE A 38 1.65 -13.37 -9.83
N ILE A 39 2.48 -13.35 -8.77
CA ILE A 39 3.64 -12.45 -8.67
C ILE A 39 4.62 -12.73 -9.82
N LEU A 40 4.99 -13.99 -10.06
CA LEU A 40 5.90 -14.37 -11.14
C LEU A 40 5.41 -13.92 -12.51
N ARG A 41 4.10 -14.05 -12.77
CA ARG A 41 3.50 -13.55 -14.02
C ARG A 41 3.74 -12.05 -14.19
N ALA A 42 3.58 -11.26 -13.13
CA ALA A 42 3.85 -9.83 -13.17
C ALA A 42 5.34 -9.52 -13.41
N LEU A 43 6.25 -10.22 -12.71
CA LEU A 43 7.69 -10.08 -12.88
C LEU A 43 8.12 -10.43 -14.30
N ASN A 44 7.65 -11.56 -14.85
CA ASN A 44 7.91 -11.98 -16.23
C ASN A 44 7.32 -10.98 -17.24
N GLY A 45 6.27 -10.27 -16.88
CA GLY A 45 5.68 -9.17 -17.63
C GLY A 45 6.50 -7.86 -17.59
N GLY A 46 7.59 -7.82 -16.85
CA GLY A 46 8.51 -6.68 -16.75
C GLY A 46 8.24 -5.73 -15.57
N VAL A 47 7.37 -6.11 -14.62
CA VAL A 47 7.30 -5.47 -13.30
C VAL A 47 8.57 -5.83 -12.54
N ASN A 48 9.21 -4.84 -11.90
CA ASN A 48 10.35 -5.08 -11.00
C ASN A 48 10.16 -4.42 -9.65
N PHE A 49 8.92 -4.17 -9.25
CA PHE A 49 8.60 -3.41 -8.06
C PHE A 49 7.44 -4.09 -7.31
N ILE A 50 7.69 -4.54 -6.08
CA ILE A 50 6.70 -5.24 -5.22
C ILE A 50 6.54 -4.45 -3.93
N ASP A 51 5.29 -4.12 -3.57
CA ASP A 51 4.91 -3.47 -2.33
C ASP A 51 4.20 -4.44 -1.39
N THR A 52 4.75 -4.63 -0.19
CA THR A 52 4.15 -5.40 0.90
C THR A 52 4.24 -4.66 2.23
N ALA A 53 3.88 -5.29 3.32
CA ALA A 53 4.04 -4.85 4.70
C ALA A 53 3.99 -6.05 5.65
N GLU A 54 4.59 -5.89 6.83
CA GLU A 54 4.49 -6.85 7.94
C GLU A 54 3.04 -7.28 8.19
N LEU A 55 2.13 -6.32 8.33
CA LEU A 55 0.71 -6.54 8.58
C LEU A 55 0.00 -7.36 7.49
N TYR A 56 0.49 -7.31 6.25
CA TYR A 56 -0.18 -7.96 5.10
C TYR A 56 -0.01 -9.48 5.09
N GLN A 57 1.00 -10.01 5.79
CA GLN A 57 1.33 -11.44 5.87
C GLN A 57 1.51 -12.08 4.48
N THR A 58 2.20 -11.36 3.58
CA THR A 58 2.42 -11.77 2.19
C THR A 58 3.90 -12.04 1.87
N TYR A 59 4.75 -12.17 2.88
CA TYR A 59 6.16 -12.48 2.66
C TYR A 59 6.36 -13.86 2.02
N GLU A 60 5.60 -14.88 2.44
CA GLU A 60 5.75 -16.24 1.91
C GLU A 60 5.48 -16.33 0.39
N PRO A 61 4.36 -15.87 -0.17
CA PRO A 61 4.15 -15.89 -1.62
C PRO A 61 5.21 -15.07 -2.38
N ILE A 62 5.70 -13.95 -1.81
CA ILE A 62 6.79 -13.18 -2.40
C ILE A 62 8.08 -13.99 -2.40
N ARG A 63 8.47 -14.60 -1.29
CA ARG A 63 9.65 -15.46 -1.18
C ARG A 63 9.63 -16.61 -2.19
N LEU A 64 8.49 -17.29 -2.31
CA LEU A 64 8.32 -18.37 -3.28
C LEU A 64 8.48 -17.88 -4.73
N ALA A 65 7.99 -16.67 -5.03
CA ALA A 65 8.18 -16.04 -6.34
C ALA A 65 9.66 -15.66 -6.57
N LEU A 66 10.34 -15.10 -5.58
CA LEU A 66 11.76 -14.72 -5.68
C LEU A 66 12.66 -15.91 -6.02
N LYS A 67 12.39 -17.11 -5.47
CA LYS A 67 13.14 -18.33 -5.78
C LYS A 67 13.07 -18.76 -7.24
N LYS A 68 12.06 -18.30 -7.98
CA LYS A 68 11.82 -18.66 -9.40
C LYS A 68 12.02 -17.46 -10.35
N ALA A 69 12.20 -16.27 -9.82
CA ALA A 69 12.36 -15.06 -10.62
C ALA A 69 13.74 -15.05 -11.31
N SER A 70 13.77 -14.62 -12.57
CA SER A 70 15.02 -14.49 -13.34
C SER A 70 15.92 -13.34 -12.87
N SER A 71 15.33 -12.36 -12.16
CA SER A 71 16.05 -11.22 -11.57
C SER A 71 15.34 -10.77 -10.29
N ARG A 72 16.11 -10.27 -9.33
CA ARG A 72 15.57 -9.74 -8.08
C ARG A 72 14.80 -8.44 -8.34
N PRO A 73 13.50 -8.35 -7.99
CA PRO A 73 12.78 -7.09 -8.02
C PRO A 73 13.17 -6.18 -6.85
N VAL A 74 12.80 -4.91 -6.93
CA VAL A 74 12.80 -3.97 -5.81
C VAL A 74 11.68 -4.35 -4.84
N ILE A 75 12.03 -4.59 -3.58
CA ILE A 75 11.09 -4.99 -2.52
C ILE A 75 10.87 -3.83 -1.57
N VAL A 76 9.59 -3.54 -1.31
CA VAL A 76 9.18 -2.59 -0.28
C VAL A 76 8.44 -3.31 0.83
N SER A 77 8.81 -3.01 2.08
CA SER A 77 8.02 -3.41 3.24
C SER A 77 7.76 -2.23 4.18
N LYS A 78 6.93 -2.45 5.20
CA LYS A 78 6.45 -1.43 6.14
C LYS A 78 6.12 -2.06 7.48
N SER A 79 6.30 -1.30 8.56
CA SER A 79 5.83 -1.71 9.89
C SER A 79 5.13 -0.55 10.61
N MET A 80 4.14 -0.88 11.43
CA MET A 80 3.42 0.06 12.30
C MET A 80 4.10 0.21 13.67
N ALA A 81 5.28 -0.38 13.88
CA ALA A 81 6.01 -0.33 15.14
C ALA A 81 6.20 1.13 15.63
N LEU A 82 6.09 1.32 16.94
CA LEU A 82 6.13 2.63 17.59
C LEU A 82 7.48 2.93 18.23
N ASP A 83 8.27 1.89 18.51
CA ASP A 83 9.55 1.99 19.21
C ASP A 83 10.72 1.40 18.39
N TYR A 84 11.93 1.57 18.91
CA TYR A 84 13.16 1.13 18.24
C TYR A 84 13.22 -0.39 18.06
N ALA A 85 12.97 -1.14 19.14
CA ALA A 85 13.11 -2.60 19.14
C ALA A 85 12.08 -3.26 18.20
N GLY A 86 10.84 -2.80 18.25
CA GLY A 86 9.78 -3.29 17.38
C GLY A 86 10.04 -3.00 15.91
N MET A 87 10.52 -1.81 15.57
CA MET A 87 10.82 -1.46 14.18
C MET A 87 12.02 -2.25 13.65
N ARG A 88 13.09 -2.36 14.46
CA ARG A 88 14.25 -3.16 14.08
C ARG A 88 13.88 -4.62 13.87
N LYS A 89 13.13 -5.19 14.81
CA LYS A 89 12.62 -6.56 14.69
C LYS A 89 11.79 -6.74 13.42
N ALA A 90 10.93 -5.81 13.05
CA ALA A 90 10.11 -5.89 11.83
C ALA A 90 10.97 -5.91 10.56
N VAL A 91 12.09 -5.19 10.51
CA VAL A 91 13.05 -5.27 9.41
C VAL A 91 13.71 -6.66 9.37
N GLU A 92 14.24 -7.15 10.50
CA GLU A 92 14.92 -8.44 10.61
C GLU A 92 14.00 -9.63 10.31
N ASP A 93 12.76 -9.59 10.82
CA ASP A 93 11.74 -10.61 10.52
C ASP A 93 11.40 -10.61 9.02
N GLY A 94 11.29 -9.41 8.40
CA GLY A 94 11.05 -9.27 6.96
C GLY A 94 12.17 -9.87 6.11
N LEU A 95 13.43 -9.60 6.47
CA LEU A 95 14.61 -10.19 5.81
C LEU A 95 14.62 -11.71 5.90
N THR A 96 14.38 -12.23 7.10
CA THR A 96 14.31 -13.66 7.39
C THR A 96 13.16 -14.33 6.62
N ALA A 97 11.97 -13.76 6.67
CA ALA A 97 10.78 -14.33 6.03
C ALA A 97 10.85 -14.31 4.50
N LEU A 98 11.52 -13.32 3.93
CA LEU A 98 11.75 -13.19 2.48
C LEU A 98 12.99 -13.97 2.01
N GLU A 99 13.88 -14.41 2.92
CA GLU A 99 15.16 -15.04 2.63
C GLU A 99 16.04 -14.15 1.73
N ILE A 100 16.21 -12.87 2.10
CA ILE A 100 17.00 -11.87 1.37
C ILE A 100 17.94 -11.12 2.31
N ASP A 101 19.05 -10.59 1.77
CA ASP A 101 20.08 -9.88 2.55
C ASP A 101 19.71 -8.44 2.87
N TYR A 102 18.85 -7.80 2.05
CA TYR A 102 18.38 -6.44 2.26
C TYR A 102 16.99 -6.23 1.66
N ILE A 103 16.24 -5.28 2.24
CA ILE A 103 14.99 -4.74 1.67
C ILE A 103 15.32 -3.40 1.00
N ASP A 104 14.83 -3.15 -0.21
CA ASP A 104 15.18 -1.93 -0.94
C ASP A 104 14.59 -0.69 -0.29
N ILE A 105 13.34 -0.73 0.13
CA ILE A 105 12.65 0.39 0.76
C ILE A 105 11.89 -0.11 1.99
N PHE A 106 12.07 0.54 3.14
CA PHE A 106 11.29 0.23 4.33
C PHE A 106 10.57 1.48 4.83
N HIS A 107 9.25 1.41 4.95
CA HIS A 107 8.44 2.53 5.39
C HIS A 107 8.06 2.47 6.86
N LEU A 108 8.08 3.62 7.52
CA LEU A 108 7.23 3.85 8.67
C LEU A 108 5.76 3.82 8.20
N HIS A 109 5.01 2.80 8.61
CA HIS A 109 3.63 2.59 8.19
C HIS A 109 2.70 3.47 9.02
N ALA A 110 2.37 4.64 8.52
CA ALA A 110 1.63 5.68 9.21
C ALA A 110 0.31 5.99 8.48
N ALA A 111 -0.47 4.94 8.17
CA ALA A 111 -1.74 5.07 7.45
C ALA A 111 -2.71 6.04 8.16
N ARG A 112 -2.74 6.00 9.50
CA ARG A 112 -3.50 6.93 10.33
C ARG A 112 -2.57 7.56 11.35
N VAL A 113 -2.45 8.87 11.30
CA VAL A 113 -1.74 9.71 12.27
C VAL A 113 -2.71 10.81 12.67
N PRO A 114 -2.87 11.17 13.96
CA PRO A 114 -3.66 12.33 14.36
C PRO A 114 -3.24 13.60 13.61
N GLU A 115 -4.20 14.47 13.29
CA GLU A 115 -3.97 15.64 12.44
C GLU A 115 -2.78 16.51 12.88
N ASN A 116 -2.70 16.76 14.17
CA ASN A 116 -1.68 17.64 14.80
C ASN A 116 -0.44 16.88 15.27
N GLU A 117 -0.28 15.61 14.89
CA GLU A 117 0.85 14.79 15.32
C GLU A 117 1.99 14.82 14.30
N ASN A 118 3.16 15.27 14.74
CA ASN A 118 4.39 15.04 14.00
C ASN A 118 4.86 13.59 14.23
N VAL A 119 4.61 12.73 13.23
CA VAL A 119 4.91 11.30 13.29
C VAL A 119 6.40 11.00 13.49
N PHE A 120 7.31 11.82 12.94
CA PHE A 120 8.75 11.63 13.08
C PHE A 120 9.25 11.97 14.48
N THR A 121 8.58 12.90 15.17
CA THR A 121 8.84 13.18 16.58
C THR A 121 8.20 12.13 17.48
N LYS A 122 6.92 11.82 17.25
CA LYS A 122 6.15 10.88 18.06
C LYS A 122 6.70 9.46 17.99
N ARG A 123 7.13 9.03 16.81
CA ARG A 123 7.72 7.72 16.56
C ARG A 123 9.23 7.83 16.28
N SER A 124 9.90 8.80 16.92
CA SER A 124 11.33 9.07 16.70
C SER A 124 12.23 7.86 16.95
N LYS A 125 11.90 7.01 17.91
CA LYS A 125 12.64 5.77 18.18
C LYS A 125 12.49 4.74 17.07
N ALA A 126 11.29 4.55 16.55
CA ALA A 126 11.06 3.68 15.40
C ALA A 126 11.73 4.24 14.13
N TRP A 127 11.67 5.56 13.93
CA TRP A 127 12.36 6.24 12.83
C TRP A 127 13.87 6.06 12.92
N GLN A 128 14.45 6.23 14.11
CA GLN A 128 15.89 6.02 14.34
C GLN A 128 16.32 4.57 14.00
N ALA A 129 15.50 3.57 14.33
CA ALA A 129 15.79 2.18 13.96
C ALA A 129 15.89 1.99 12.43
N LEU A 130 15.03 2.65 11.65
CA LEU A 130 15.13 2.62 10.19
C LEU A 130 16.41 3.28 9.67
N LEU A 131 16.81 4.41 10.26
CA LEU A 131 18.05 5.08 9.88
C LEU A 131 19.29 4.22 10.20
N ASP A 132 19.28 3.52 11.31
CA ASP A 132 20.36 2.61 11.69
C ASP A 132 20.39 1.36 10.80
N CYS A 133 19.23 0.75 10.52
CA CYS A 133 19.12 -0.34 9.54
C CYS A 133 19.62 0.08 8.14
N LYS A 134 19.40 1.34 7.74
CA LYS A 134 19.92 1.88 6.47
C LYS A 134 21.44 2.00 6.49
N LYS A 135 22.03 2.49 7.57
CA LYS A 135 23.50 2.58 7.76
C LYS A 135 24.14 1.20 7.73
N GLU A 136 23.50 0.21 8.33
CA GLU A 136 23.96 -1.18 8.36
C GLU A 136 23.77 -1.91 7.01
N GLY A 137 23.03 -1.30 6.07
CA GLY A 137 22.77 -1.90 4.75
C GLY A 137 21.61 -2.92 4.73
N LEU A 138 20.89 -3.09 5.83
CA LEU A 138 19.73 -3.98 5.92
C LEU A 138 18.55 -3.44 5.08
N ILE A 139 18.48 -2.12 4.92
CA ILE A 139 17.57 -1.45 3.97
C ILE A 139 18.35 -0.44 3.14
N LYS A 140 17.89 -0.16 1.91
CA LYS A 140 18.57 0.81 1.02
C LYS A 140 17.99 2.22 1.13
N ALA A 141 16.69 2.35 1.34
CA ALA A 141 16.01 3.62 1.47
C ALA A 141 14.96 3.57 2.59
N THR A 142 14.83 4.71 3.29
CA THR A 142 13.81 4.94 4.31
C THR A 142 12.62 5.67 3.70
N GLY A 143 11.44 5.46 4.23
CA GLY A 143 10.26 6.17 3.74
C GLY A 143 9.10 6.20 4.71
N ILE A 144 8.02 6.82 4.25
CA ILE A 144 6.76 6.87 4.97
C ILE A 144 5.59 6.53 4.06
N SER A 145 4.66 5.73 4.59
CA SER A 145 3.39 5.38 3.95
C SER A 145 2.24 5.99 4.75
N THR A 146 1.46 6.89 4.15
CA THR A 146 0.45 7.65 4.87
C THR A 146 -0.76 8.05 4.03
N HIS A 147 -1.91 8.28 4.72
CA HIS A 147 -3.12 8.86 4.14
C HIS A 147 -3.30 10.35 4.49
N SER A 148 -2.48 10.89 5.38
CA SER A 148 -2.61 12.24 5.97
C SER A 148 -1.90 13.28 5.10
N VAL A 149 -2.62 14.34 4.69
CA VAL A 149 -2.05 15.48 3.96
C VAL A 149 -0.96 16.19 4.79
N PRO A 150 -1.19 16.54 6.07
CA PRO A 150 -0.14 17.13 6.90
C PRO A 150 1.14 16.29 6.99
N THR A 151 0.98 14.95 7.08
CA THR A 151 2.14 14.04 7.16
C THR A 151 2.92 14.01 5.84
N VAL A 152 2.25 14.07 4.68
CA VAL A 152 2.94 14.15 3.37
C VAL A 152 3.70 15.46 3.26
N ARG A 153 3.11 16.60 3.65
CA ARG A 153 3.80 17.91 3.68
C ARG A 153 5.03 17.87 4.59
N LEU A 154 4.88 17.33 5.80
CA LEU A 154 5.98 17.19 6.76
C LEU A 154 7.12 16.34 6.19
N ALA A 155 6.81 15.23 5.51
CA ALA A 155 7.80 14.34 4.92
C ALA A 155 8.67 15.02 3.84
N ALA A 156 8.17 16.08 3.20
CA ALA A 156 8.95 16.85 2.22
C ALA A 156 10.16 17.52 2.86
N ASP A 157 10.03 17.99 4.10
CA ASP A 157 11.05 18.76 4.81
C ASP A 157 11.95 17.91 5.73
N VAL A 158 11.70 16.61 5.85
CA VAL A 158 12.57 15.67 6.61
C VAL A 158 13.61 15.09 5.64
N ASP A 159 14.87 15.47 5.80
CA ASP A 159 15.95 15.11 4.88
C ASP A 159 16.15 13.59 4.78
N GLU A 160 16.02 12.86 5.88
CA GLU A 160 16.22 11.41 5.95
C GLU A 160 15.10 10.60 5.29
N VAL A 161 13.97 11.23 4.92
CA VAL A 161 12.94 10.57 4.12
C VAL A 161 13.40 10.52 2.66
N ASP A 162 13.64 9.30 2.16
CA ASP A 162 13.97 9.07 0.76
C ASP A 162 12.70 8.93 -0.09
N ILE A 163 11.69 8.19 0.42
CA ILE A 163 10.50 7.79 -0.33
C ILE A 163 9.23 8.15 0.44
N VAL A 164 8.25 8.70 -0.26
CA VAL A 164 6.91 8.96 0.27
C VAL A 164 5.87 8.14 -0.51
N PHE A 165 5.01 7.43 0.19
CA PHE A 165 3.94 6.59 -0.37
C PHE A 165 2.57 7.10 0.08
N PRO A 166 2.05 8.14 -0.57
CA PRO A 166 0.77 8.75 -0.22
C PRO A 166 -0.40 8.03 -0.89
N ILE A 167 -1.58 8.15 -0.26
CA ILE A 167 -2.84 7.82 -0.91
C ILE A 167 -3.21 8.91 -1.91
N ILE A 168 -3.67 8.52 -3.11
CA ILE A 168 -4.30 9.44 -4.05
C ILE A 168 -5.23 8.71 -4.99
N ASN A 169 -6.40 9.27 -5.24
CA ASN A 169 -7.36 8.86 -6.25
C ASN A 169 -8.27 10.03 -6.60
N LYS A 170 -8.96 9.96 -7.74
CA LYS A 170 -9.75 11.07 -8.28
C LYS A 170 -10.89 11.55 -7.39
N ASN A 171 -11.41 10.69 -6.51
CA ASN A 171 -12.52 11.01 -5.60
C ASN A 171 -12.04 11.43 -4.20
N GLY A 172 -10.72 11.40 -3.92
CA GLY A 172 -10.17 11.71 -2.59
C GLY A 172 -10.51 10.69 -1.52
N THR A 173 -11.10 9.55 -1.89
CA THR A 173 -11.50 8.53 -0.93
C THR A 173 -10.31 8.05 -0.11
N GLY A 174 -10.36 8.25 1.21
CA GLY A 174 -9.34 7.86 2.16
C GLY A 174 -8.25 8.88 2.43
N ILE A 175 -8.28 10.03 1.81
CA ILE A 175 -7.44 11.17 2.18
C ILE A 175 -7.90 11.68 3.56
N LEU A 176 -6.95 11.87 4.45
CA LEU A 176 -7.19 12.36 5.81
C LEU A 176 -6.67 13.79 5.96
N TYR A 177 -7.45 14.61 6.68
CA TYR A 177 -7.09 15.98 7.07
C TYR A 177 -6.73 16.88 5.88
N GLY A 178 -7.50 16.77 4.82
CA GLY A 178 -7.39 17.63 3.65
C GLY A 178 -8.17 17.11 2.45
N THR A 179 -8.12 17.88 1.39
CA THR A 179 -8.76 17.62 0.10
C THR A 179 -7.83 16.92 -0.89
N VAL A 180 -8.36 16.51 -2.02
CA VAL A 180 -7.56 15.99 -3.15
C VAL A 180 -6.53 17.02 -3.61
N ALA A 181 -6.95 18.28 -3.77
CA ALA A 181 -6.07 19.37 -4.23
C ALA A 181 -4.90 19.62 -3.25
N GLU A 182 -5.16 19.56 -1.95
CA GLU A 182 -4.12 19.71 -0.93
C GLU A 182 -3.16 18.52 -0.89
N MET A 183 -3.66 17.29 -1.14
CA MET A 183 -2.80 16.12 -1.28
C MET A 183 -1.91 16.24 -2.52
N GLU A 184 -2.45 16.69 -3.66
CA GLU A 184 -1.66 16.93 -4.86
C GLU A 184 -0.58 18.00 -4.64
N GLU A 185 -0.90 19.08 -3.93
CA GLU A 185 0.08 20.11 -3.56
C GLU A 185 1.21 19.52 -2.70
N ALA A 186 0.87 18.75 -1.68
CA ALA A 186 1.83 18.08 -0.81
C ALA A 186 2.72 17.10 -1.58
N ILE A 187 2.15 16.37 -2.55
CA ILE A 187 2.90 15.48 -3.45
C ILE A 187 3.88 16.30 -4.31
N ARG A 188 3.42 17.41 -4.92
CA ARG A 188 4.29 18.30 -5.73
C ARG A 188 5.44 18.86 -4.89
N LEU A 189 5.20 19.22 -3.64
CA LEU A 189 6.25 19.65 -2.72
C LEU A 189 7.30 18.55 -2.49
N CYS A 190 6.88 17.30 -2.24
CA CYS A 190 7.81 16.17 -2.10
C CYS A 190 8.64 15.95 -3.38
N VAL A 191 8.02 16.04 -4.57
CA VAL A 191 8.73 15.95 -5.86
C VAL A 191 9.75 17.07 -6.01
N ALA A 192 9.40 18.31 -5.69
CA ALA A 192 10.30 19.47 -5.72
C ALA A 192 11.50 19.32 -4.78
N ARG A 193 11.35 18.57 -3.68
CA ARG A 193 12.43 18.23 -2.73
C ARG A 193 13.17 16.94 -3.13
N ASN A 194 12.98 16.47 -4.37
CA ASN A 194 13.62 15.27 -4.91
C ASN A 194 13.37 13.99 -4.07
N LYS A 195 12.22 13.90 -3.38
CA LYS A 195 11.78 12.66 -2.74
C LYS A 195 11.30 11.67 -3.80
N GLY A 196 11.60 10.40 -3.62
CA GLY A 196 10.98 9.34 -4.41
C GLY A 196 9.50 9.23 -4.05
N ILE A 197 8.64 9.10 -5.05
CA ILE A 197 7.19 8.98 -4.86
C ILE A 197 6.68 7.78 -5.63
N TYR A 198 5.76 7.04 -5.04
CA TYR A 198 4.84 6.13 -5.72
C TYR A 198 3.49 6.17 -5.03
N PHE A 199 2.41 5.84 -5.75
CA PHE A 199 1.05 6.08 -5.26
C PHE A 199 0.34 4.81 -4.85
N MET A 200 -0.49 4.90 -3.78
CA MET A 200 -1.43 3.85 -3.42
C MET A 200 -2.88 4.23 -3.72
N LYS A 201 -3.70 3.18 -3.91
CA LYS A 201 -5.17 3.27 -3.96
C LYS A 201 -5.70 4.15 -5.08
N ALA A 202 -5.06 4.17 -6.24
CA ALA A 202 -5.54 4.84 -7.45
C ALA A 202 -6.99 4.47 -7.80
N LEU A 203 -7.39 3.23 -7.51
CA LEU A 203 -8.78 2.74 -7.68
C LEU A 203 -9.65 2.87 -6.42
N GLY A 204 -9.28 3.71 -5.45
CA GLY A 204 -10.07 3.91 -4.22
C GLY A 204 -10.33 2.61 -3.43
N GLY A 205 -9.38 1.67 -3.42
CA GLY A 205 -9.56 0.34 -2.81
C GLY A 205 -10.46 -0.62 -3.60
N GLY A 206 -10.75 -0.32 -4.86
CA GLY A 206 -11.63 -1.06 -5.75
C GLY A 206 -12.97 -0.37 -6.04
N CYS A 207 -13.27 0.74 -5.35
CA CYS A 207 -14.51 1.49 -5.60
C CYS A 207 -14.56 2.10 -7.01
N LEU A 208 -13.40 2.40 -7.61
CA LEU A 208 -13.27 3.03 -8.92
C LEU A 208 -12.90 2.03 -10.04
N VAL A 209 -13.05 0.74 -9.81
CA VAL A 209 -12.67 -0.26 -10.82
C VAL A 209 -13.49 -0.16 -12.10
N LYS A 210 -14.78 0.24 -12.01
CA LYS A 210 -15.65 0.48 -13.18
C LYS A 210 -15.18 1.68 -14.02
N GLU A 211 -14.41 2.58 -13.42
CA GLU A 211 -13.84 3.78 -14.04
C GLU A 211 -12.31 3.66 -14.15
N TYR A 212 -11.80 2.43 -14.33
CA TYR A 212 -10.37 2.10 -14.26
C TYR A 212 -9.50 3.07 -15.05
N HIS A 213 -9.81 3.30 -16.32
CA HIS A 213 -8.98 4.11 -17.21
C HIS A 213 -8.92 5.58 -16.73
N GLU A 214 -10.07 6.13 -16.37
CA GLU A 214 -10.17 7.50 -15.86
C GLU A 214 -9.40 7.65 -14.54
N ALA A 215 -9.62 6.72 -13.61
CA ALA A 215 -9.00 6.75 -12.29
C ALA A 215 -7.48 6.61 -12.36
N VAL A 216 -6.96 5.69 -13.18
CA VAL A 216 -5.52 5.49 -13.32
C VAL A 216 -4.88 6.64 -14.10
N ASN A 217 -5.52 7.14 -15.17
CA ASN A 217 -5.03 8.29 -15.93
C ASN A 217 -4.98 9.56 -15.08
N TYR A 218 -6.00 9.79 -14.25
CA TYR A 218 -5.99 10.90 -13.30
C TYR A 218 -4.72 10.88 -12.45
N VAL A 219 -4.42 9.75 -11.82
CA VAL A 219 -3.24 9.60 -10.95
C VAL A 219 -1.92 9.74 -11.73
N ARG A 220 -1.85 9.21 -12.97
CA ARG A 220 -0.68 9.35 -13.86
C ARG A 220 -0.39 10.80 -14.25
N ASN A 221 -1.43 11.65 -14.29
CA ASN A 221 -1.29 13.06 -14.69
C ASN A 221 -0.80 13.96 -13.54
N ILE A 222 -0.94 13.56 -12.28
CA ILE A 222 -0.45 14.33 -11.13
C ILE A 222 1.08 14.41 -11.17
N SER A 223 1.70 13.24 -11.36
CA SER A 223 3.16 13.11 -11.51
C SER A 223 3.45 11.76 -12.16
N ARG A 224 4.46 11.70 -13.01
CA ARG A 224 4.83 10.46 -13.71
C ARG A 224 5.61 9.52 -12.78
N VAL A 225 4.95 9.02 -11.76
CA VAL A 225 5.51 8.15 -10.73
C VAL A 225 4.86 6.77 -10.76
N PRO A 226 5.46 5.76 -10.12
CA PRO A 226 4.88 4.42 -10.07
C PRO A 226 3.55 4.39 -9.32
N ILE A 227 2.71 3.42 -9.68
CA ILE A 227 1.40 3.19 -9.05
C ILE A 227 1.34 1.75 -8.55
N ALA A 228 1.07 1.59 -7.25
CA ALA A 228 0.84 0.29 -6.64
C ALA A 228 -0.59 -0.19 -6.92
N MET A 229 -0.69 -1.27 -7.70
CA MET A 229 -1.93 -1.91 -8.07
C MET A 229 -2.02 -3.29 -7.39
N GLY A 230 -3.11 -3.52 -6.67
CA GLY A 230 -3.41 -4.83 -6.12
C GLY A 230 -3.87 -5.77 -7.21
N MET A 231 -3.31 -6.99 -7.26
CA MET A 231 -3.66 -8.01 -8.24
C MET A 231 -3.77 -9.36 -7.56
N VAL A 232 -4.88 -10.07 -7.78
CA VAL A 232 -5.19 -11.35 -7.12
C VAL A 232 -5.44 -12.50 -8.11
N SER A 233 -5.35 -12.22 -9.41
CA SER A 233 -5.48 -13.22 -10.48
C SER A 233 -4.55 -12.93 -11.65
N GLU A 234 -4.28 -13.95 -12.45
CA GLU A 234 -3.47 -13.80 -13.67
C GLU A 234 -4.12 -12.85 -14.67
N LYS A 235 -5.45 -12.87 -14.75
CA LYS A 235 -6.21 -11.98 -15.64
C LYS A 235 -6.05 -10.50 -15.23
N GLU A 236 -6.08 -10.21 -13.91
CA GLU A 236 -5.80 -8.85 -13.42
C GLU A 236 -4.35 -8.42 -13.72
N VAL A 237 -3.39 -9.34 -13.61
CA VAL A 237 -1.99 -9.08 -13.99
C VAL A 237 -1.91 -8.75 -15.48
N ASP A 238 -2.50 -9.59 -16.35
CA ASP A 238 -2.45 -9.38 -17.80
C ASP A 238 -3.07 -8.05 -18.20
N TYR A 239 -4.22 -7.71 -17.62
CA TYR A 239 -4.88 -6.43 -17.86
C TYR A 239 -3.99 -5.25 -17.48
N ASN A 240 -3.44 -5.27 -16.26
CA ASN A 240 -2.55 -4.20 -15.79
C ASN A 240 -1.28 -4.11 -16.64
N LEU A 241 -0.67 -5.25 -17.01
CA LEU A 241 0.50 -5.28 -17.88
C LEU A 241 0.20 -4.68 -19.25
N ALA A 242 -0.93 -5.06 -19.84
CA ALA A 242 -1.36 -4.52 -21.14
C ALA A 242 -1.59 -3.01 -21.05
N TYR A 243 -2.33 -2.54 -20.03
CA TYR A 243 -2.64 -1.14 -19.84
C TYR A 243 -1.39 -0.27 -19.63
N PHE A 244 -0.47 -0.69 -18.75
CA PHE A 244 0.75 0.07 -18.45
C PHE A 244 1.80 0.02 -19.58
N LYS A 245 1.69 -0.93 -20.53
CA LYS A 245 2.51 -1.00 -21.75
C LYS A 245 1.87 -0.31 -22.95
N ALA A 246 0.55 -0.13 -22.94
CA ALA A 246 -0.17 0.47 -24.05
C ALA A 246 0.26 1.90 -24.34
N LYS A 247 0.29 2.26 -25.62
CA LYS A 247 0.35 3.66 -26.05
C LYS A 247 -1.05 4.29 -25.81
N PRO A 248 -1.16 5.59 -25.55
CA PRO A 248 -2.44 6.25 -25.27
C PRO A 248 -3.56 5.97 -26.29
N ASN A 249 -3.21 5.72 -27.55
CA ASN A 249 -4.16 5.50 -28.65
C ASN A 249 -4.53 4.02 -28.88
N LYS A 250 -4.05 3.08 -28.03
CA LYS A 250 -4.29 1.62 -28.17
C LYS A 250 -5.05 1.01 -26.98
N ILE A 251 -5.83 1.81 -26.29
CA ILE A 251 -6.65 1.35 -25.14
C ILE A 251 -7.78 0.41 -25.61
N ALA A 252 -8.22 0.52 -26.86
CA ALA A 252 -9.28 -0.33 -27.41
C ALA A 252 -8.89 -1.81 -27.57
N ASP A 253 -7.59 -2.12 -27.58
CA ASP A 253 -7.06 -3.49 -27.77
C ASP A 253 -6.76 -4.21 -26.43
N LEU A 254 -7.24 -3.67 -25.29
CA LEU A 254 -6.99 -4.25 -23.98
C LEU A 254 -7.85 -5.52 -23.77
N PRO A 255 -7.35 -6.47 -22.95
CA PRO A 255 -8.18 -7.58 -22.48
C PRO A 255 -9.44 -7.09 -21.76
N GLU A 256 -10.42 -7.98 -21.57
CA GLU A 256 -11.60 -7.67 -20.79
C GLU A 256 -11.22 -7.37 -19.33
N LEU A 257 -11.70 -6.24 -18.81
CA LEU A 257 -11.53 -5.87 -17.40
C LEU A 257 -12.49 -6.70 -16.54
N ILE A 258 -11.93 -7.56 -15.70
CA ILE A 258 -12.73 -8.31 -14.73
C ILE A 258 -13.00 -7.42 -13.54
N ILE A 259 -14.29 -7.15 -13.29
CA ILE A 259 -14.77 -6.37 -12.16
C ILE A 259 -15.33 -7.33 -11.12
N GLU A 260 -14.57 -7.56 -10.04
CA GLU A 260 -15.09 -8.19 -8.83
C GLU A 260 -15.35 -7.11 -7.78
N GLU A 261 -16.60 -6.96 -7.40
CA GLU A 261 -16.94 -6.06 -6.30
C GLU A 261 -16.56 -6.72 -4.98
N LYS A 262 -15.71 -6.06 -4.20
CA LYS A 262 -15.32 -6.48 -2.85
C LYS A 262 -16.14 -5.70 -1.84
N CYS A 263 -16.64 -6.39 -0.84
CA CYS A 263 -17.37 -5.77 0.27
C CYS A 263 -16.89 -6.39 1.59
N PHE A 264 -16.81 -5.59 2.64
CA PHE A 264 -16.59 -6.10 3.99
C PHE A 264 -17.88 -5.97 4.80
N GLN A 265 -18.24 -7.03 5.50
CA GLN A 265 -19.41 -7.07 6.38
C GLN A 265 -19.02 -7.54 7.77
N ILE A 266 -19.70 -7.03 8.78
CA ILE A 266 -19.61 -7.52 10.14
C ILE A 266 -20.73 -8.54 10.35
N VAL A 267 -20.35 -9.75 10.66
CA VAL A 267 -21.28 -10.85 10.92
C VAL A 267 -21.83 -10.69 12.33
N ASP A 268 -23.07 -10.26 12.46
CA ASP A 268 -23.68 -9.82 13.72
C ASP A 268 -23.62 -10.88 14.84
N PHE A 269 -23.87 -12.16 14.55
CA PHE A 269 -23.85 -13.21 15.57
C PHE A 269 -22.45 -13.51 16.12
N LEU A 270 -21.38 -13.22 15.34
CA LEU A 270 -19.99 -13.35 15.78
C LEU A 270 -19.49 -12.11 16.52
N CYS A 271 -20.06 -10.95 16.24
CA CYS A 271 -19.62 -9.69 16.82
C CYS A 271 -19.95 -9.63 18.31
N LYS A 272 -18.93 -9.37 19.16
CA LYS A 272 -19.05 -9.15 20.60
C LYS A 272 -19.02 -7.68 21.00
N ASP A 273 -19.13 -6.79 20.02
CA ASP A 273 -19.22 -5.34 20.22
C ASP A 273 -18.06 -4.71 21.01
N CYS A 274 -16.85 -5.21 20.81
CA CYS A 274 -15.65 -4.75 21.54
C CYS A 274 -15.08 -3.42 21.05
N GLY A 275 -15.54 -2.85 19.93
CA GLY A 275 -15.08 -1.58 19.39
C GLY A 275 -13.74 -1.60 18.63
N SER A 276 -12.92 -2.64 18.76
CA SER A 276 -11.56 -2.68 18.19
C SER A 276 -11.50 -2.38 16.67
N CYS A 277 -12.53 -2.77 15.92
CA CYS A 277 -12.60 -2.49 14.49
C CYS A 277 -12.87 -1.01 14.18
N ILE A 278 -13.56 -0.30 15.06
CA ILE A 278 -13.84 1.15 14.95
C ILE A 278 -12.51 1.90 15.07
N GLU A 279 -11.74 1.59 16.11
CA GLU A 279 -10.44 2.20 16.36
C GLU A 279 -9.42 1.87 15.26
N ALA A 280 -9.46 0.64 14.75
CA ALA A 280 -8.55 0.17 13.71
C ALA A 280 -8.84 0.76 12.33
N CYS A 281 -10.03 1.33 12.09
CA CYS A 281 -10.41 1.81 10.77
C CYS A 281 -9.74 3.16 10.45
N PRO A 282 -8.75 3.23 9.53
CA PRO A 282 -8.06 4.47 9.21
C PRO A 282 -9.00 5.52 8.58
N ASN A 283 -10.09 5.07 7.99
CA ASN A 283 -11.05 5.92 7.28
C ASN A 283 -12.35 6.17 8.05
N GLN A 284 -12.42 5.76 9.32
CA GLN A 284 -13.59 5.92 10.18
C GLN A 284 -14.89 5.38 9.55
N ALA A 285 -14.75 4.39 8.67
CA ALA A 285 -15.88 3.78 7.97
C ALA A 285 -16.71 2.82 8.85
N ILE A 286 -16.30 2.56 10.08
CA ILE A 286 -16.98 1.67 11.01
C ILE A 286 -17.48 2.49 12.20
N ALA A 287 -18.79 2.47 12.40
CA ALA A 287 -19.41 3.20 13.48
C ALA A 287 -20.63 2.46 14.04
N LYS A 288 -21.03 2.82 15.25
CA LYS A 288 -22.33 2.48 15.84
C LYS A 288 -23.31 3.61 15.60
N LYS A 289 -24.56 3.29 15.36
CA LYS A 289 -25.62 4.30 15.32
C LYS A 289 -26.06 4.71 16.73
N THR A 290 -26.07 3.77 17.67
CA THR A 290 -26.34 3.98 19.10
C THR A 290 -25.50 2.99 19.90
N GLU A 291 -25.36 3.17 21.22
CA GLU A 291 -24.64 2.25 22.10
C GLU A 291 -25.20 0.83 22.11
N GLU A 292 -26.49 0.67 21.85
CA GLU A 292 -27.19 -0.62 21.85
C GLU A 292 -27.05 -1.39 20.52
N VAL A 293 -26.52 -0.75 19.47
CA VAL A 293 -26.44 -1.31 18.12
C VAL A 293 -24.98 -1.67 17.80
N LYS A 294 -24.77 -2.89 17.31
CA LYS A 294 -23.46 -3.35 16.85
C LYS A 294 -22.91 -2.45 15.73
N PRO A 295 -21.57 -2.33 15.64
CA PRO A 295 -20.96 -1.49 14.63
C PRO A 295 -21.28 -2.01 13.23
N LYS A 296 -21.44 -1.07 12.29
CA LYS A 296 -21.64 -1.35 10.86
C LYS A 296 -20.62 -0.62 10.03
N ILE A 297 -20.30 -1.20 8.88
CA ILE A 297 -19.39 -0.61 7.90
C ILE A 297 -20.21 0.27 6.96
N ASN A 298 -19.83 1.55 6.86
CA ASN A 298 -20.35 2.44 5.83
C ASN A 298 -19.60 2.15 4.50
N PRO A 299 -20.27 1.64 3.46
CA PRO A 299 -19.61 1.28 2.20
C PRO A 299 -19.03 2.50 1.47
N ASP A 300 -19.60 3.69 1.64
CA ASP A 300 -19.14 4.92 0.97
C ASP A 300 -17.82 5.44 1.53
N LEU A 301 -17.54 5.14 2.81
CA LEU A 301 -16.30 5.49 3.49
C LEU A 301 -15.29 4.34 3.50
N CYS A 302 -15.69 3.13 3.18
CA CYS A 302 -14.86 1.94 3.29
C CYS A 302 -13.86 1.82 2.13
N LEU A 303 -12.57 1.97 2.44
CA LEU A 303 -11.47 1.77 1.49
C LEU A 303 -11.21 0.31 1.11
N ARG A 304 -12.00 -0.62 1.61
CA ARG A 304 -11.85 -2.06 1.37
C ARG A 304 -10.40 -2.56 1.62
N CYS A 305 -9.71 -1.94 2.58
CA CYS A 305 -8.31 -2.25 2.89
C CYS A 305 -8.13 -3.50 3.76
N GLY A 306 -9.18 -3.92 4.48
CA GLY A 306 -9.15 -5.10 5.34
C GLY A 306 -8.45 -4.91 6.69
N TYR A 307 -7.93 -3.72 7.04
CA TYR A 307 -7.22 -3.52 8.31
C TYR A 307 -8.05 -3.94 9.53
N CYS A 308 -9.35 -3.66 9.52
CA CYS A 308 -10.26 -4.05 10.60
C CYS A 308 -10.35 -5.57 10.82
N VAL A 309 -10.06 -6.39 9.81
CA VAL A 309 -10.12 -7.86 9.90
C VAL A 309 -9.10 -8.36 10.91
N GLY A 310 -7.86 -7.91 10.85
CA GLY A 310 -6.79 -8.34 11.75
C GLY A 310 -6.97 -7.88 13.20
N TYR A 311 -7.77 -6.84 13.43
CA TYR A 311 -8.07 -6.33 14.77
C TYR A 311 -9.34 -6.93 15.38
N CYS A 312 -10.09 -7.76 14.64
CA CYS A 312 -11.30 -8.39 15.16
C CYS A 312 -10.98 -9.69 15.89
N PRO A 313 -10.99 -9.76 17.24
CA PRO A 313 -10.63 -10.95 18.00
C PRO A 313 -11.64 -12.08 17.82
N GLN A 314 -12.84 -11.78 17.29
CA GLN A 314 -13.91 -12.74 17.02
C GLN A 314 -13.96 -13.19 15.57
N PHE A 315 -13.06 -12.71 14.71
CA PHE A 315 -13.10 -12.95 13.26
C PHE A 315 -14.47 -12.67 12.65
N ALA A 316 -15.19 -11.67 13.19
CA ALA A 316 -16.54 -11.33 12.75
C ALA A 316 -16.57 -10.52 11.44
N ILE A 317 -15.45 -10.00 10.97
CA ILE A 317 -15.38 -9.21 9.74
C ILE A 317 -14.97 -10.12 8.59
N ARG A 318 -15.82 -10.16 7.57
CA ARG A 318 -15.61 -11.01 6.39
C ARG A 318 -15.64 -10.19 5.13
N MET A 319 -14.80 -10.57 4.17
CA MET A 319 -14.89 -10.09 2.79
C MET A 319 -15.87 -10.97 2.03
N THR A 320 -16.83 -10.36 1.36
CA THR A 320 -17.88 -11.00 0.56
C THR A 320 -17.89 -10.43 -0.85
#